data_5d7cf42c36933f3bc02471f93f536fc9
#
_entry.id   5d7cf42c36933f3bc02471f93f536fc9
#
_cell.length_a   1.000
_cell.length_b   1.000
_cell.length_c   1.000
_cell.angle_alpha   90.00
_cell.angle_beta   90.00
_cell.angle_gamma   90.00
#
_symmetry.space_group_name_H-M   'P 1'
#
loop_
_entity.id
_entity.type
_entity.pdbx_description
1 polymer ?
#
loop_
_entity_poly.entity_id
_entity_poly.type
_entity_poly.pdbx_seq_one_letter_code
_entity_poly.pdbx_strand_id
1 'polypeptide(L)'
;QMILEYRENEKRTEQFNIRCSLLSGDWIPLTLPERLISACMEKTRVISLGGATEAAIWSIYYEYEYLFDEWKSIPYGKALPNQEVYVLDSKKEICPLGAVGDIFISGIGLAKGYLNEPLLTEKAFIMVNGERMYDTGDKGKYLEDGNIEFLGRRDTQVKLNGFRVELGEIEANIEKIKSVKYAAVLCREKGREKRVIAYVEPQPSEFTEDFSLYVLNELKRMLPAYMIPYNIRVMKLPLTSNGKIDRKYLKNIEIVEDKK
;
A
#
# COMPACT_ATOMS: atom_id res chain seq x y z
N GLN A 1 13.26 10.28 -4.05
CA GLN A 1 12.76 11.35 -3.18
C GLN A 1 13.82 11.79 -2.17
N MET A 2 14.39 10.91 -1.32
CA MET A 2 15.46 11.26 -0.35
C MET A 2 16.63 12.01 -0.98
N ILE A 3 17.08 11.62 -2.17
CA ILE A 3 18.20 12.30 -2.87
C ILE A 3 17.83 13.75 -3.21
N LEU A 4 16.60 14.00 -3.65
CA LEU A 4 16.12 15.36 -3.93
C LEU A 4 16.00 16.19 -2.66
N GLU A 5 15.44 15.62 -1.60
CA GLU A 5 15.32 16.28 -0.30
C GLU A 5 16.70 16.60 0.29
N TYR A 6 17.67 15.67 0.19
CA TYR A 6 19.02 15.92 0.60
C TYR A 6 19.66 17.08 -0.20
N ARG A 7 19.52 17.06 -1.55
CA ARG A 7 20.01 18.13 -2.43
C ARG A 7 19.42 19.49 -2.08
N GLU A 8 18.10 19.55 -1.84
CA GLU A 8 17.39 20.76 -1.48
C GLU A 8 17.81 21.30 -0.11
N ASN A 9 17.94 20.44 0.89
CA ASN A 9 18.36 20.81 2.25
C ASN A 9 19.79 21.33 2.29
N GLU A 10 20.70 20.71 1.53
CA GLU A 10 22.10 21.12 1.42
C GLU A 10 22.30 22.29 0.44
N LYS A 11 21.23 22.81 -0.17
CA LYS A 11 21.27 23.89 -1.18
C LYS A 11 22.25 23.60 -2.32
N ARG A 12 22.40 22.34 -2.70
CA ARG A 12 23.29 21.94 -3.80
C ARG A 12 22.70 22.34 -5.14
N THR A 13 23.51 22.96 -5.99
CA THR A 13 23.13 23.41 -7.34
C THR A 13 23.50 22.43 -8.44
N GLU A 14 24.34 21.42 -8.12
CA GLU A 14 24.77 20.41 -9.08
C GLU A 14 23.59 19.62 -9.62
N GLN A 15 23.55 19.45 -10.93
CA GLN A 15 22.50 18.68 -11.60
C GLN A 15 22.91 17.22 -11.75
N PHE A 16 21.92 16.32 -11.73
CA PHE A 16 22.16 14.91 -11.97
C PHE A 16 22.27 14.59 -13.46
N ASN A 17 23.20 13.71 -13.81
CA ASN A 17 23.29 13.17 -15.16
C ASN A 17 22.46 11.85 -15.24
N ILE A 18 21.13 12.00 -15.20
CA ILE A 18 20.17 10.90 -15.24
C ILE A 18 19.31 11.05 -16.49
N ARG A 19 19.31 10.04 -17.38
CA ARG A 19 18.50 10.01 -18.58
C ARG A 19 17.10 9.44 -18.37
N CYS A 20 16.95 8.54 -17.40
CA CYS A 20 15.69 7.89 -17.10
C CYS A 20 15.59 7.57 -15.61
N SER A 21 14.45 7.89 -15.00
CA SER A 21 14.12 7.56 -13.62
C SER A 21 12.90 6.64 -13.59
N LEU A 22 13.06 5.46 -13.00
CA LEU A 22 11.98 4.50 -12.79
C LEU A 22 11.47 4.66 -11.37
N LEU A 23 10.22 5.02 -11.20
CA LEU A 23 9.57 5.24 -9.92
C LEU A 23 8.59 4.11 -9.62
N SER A 24 8.73 3.46 -8.49
CA SER A 24 7.87 2.33 -8.10
C SER A 24 7.82 2.16 -6.58
N GLY A 25 6.96 1.27 -6.11
CA GLY A 25 6.91 0.82 -4.72
C GLY A 25 5.80 1.44 -3.88
N ASP A 26 5.43 2.68 -4.11
CA ASP A 26 4.32 3.36 -3.44
C ASP A 26 3.72 4.45 -4.36
N TRP A 27 2.74 5.20 -3.86
CA TRP A 27 2.17 6.36 -4.55
C TRP A 27 3.25 7.37 -4.90
N ILE A 28 3.21 7.85 -6.14
CA ILE A 28 4.14 8.86 -6.62
C ILE A 28 3.50 10.24 -6.42
N PRO A 29 4.09 11.10 -5.54
CA PRO A 29 3.60 12.46 -5.37
C PRO A 29 3.61 13.23 -6.69
N LEU A 30 2.56 14.00 -6.97
CA LEU A 30 2.41 14.78 -8.20
C LEU A 30 3.62 15.69 -8.50
N THR A 31 4.24 16.23 -7.46
CA THR A 31 5.40 17.13 -7.58
C THR A 31 6.73 16.41 -7.84
N LEU A 32 6.80 15.09 -7.65
CA LEU A 32 8.07 14.36 -7.72
C LEU A 32 8.66 14.29 -9.13
N PRO A 33 7.86 14.02 -10.20
CA PRO A 33 8.39 13.99 -11.56
C PRO A 33 9.06 15.30 -11.98
N GLU A 34 8.39 16.43 -11.78
CA GLU A 34 8.93 17.76 -12.14
C GLU A 34 10.19 18.12 -11.34
N ARG A 35 10.20 17.81 -10.04
CA ARG A 35 11.40 18.01 -9.20
C ARG A 35 12.57 17.16 -9.70
N LEU A 36 12.34 15.93 -10.16
CA LEU A 36 13.37 15.07 -10.76
C LEU A 36 13.89 15.66 -12.07
N ILE A 37 12.99 16.05 -12.97
CA ILE A 37 13.35 16.66 -14.25
C ILE A 37 14.18 17.93 -14.03
N SER A 38 13.73 18.82 -13.14
CA SER A 38 14.42 20.08 -12.82
C SER A 38 15.79 19.86 -12.15
N ALA A 39 15.99 18.73 -11.50
CA ALA A 39 17.26 18.37 -10.86
C ALA A 39 18.28 17.73 -11.82
N CYS A 40 17.89 17.43 -13.06
CA CYS A 40 18.75 16.78 -14.05
C CYS A 40 19.33 17.76 -15.08
N MET A 41 20.48 17.42 -15.65
CA MET A 41 21.17 18.25 -16.67
C MET A 41 20.45 18.28 -18.01
N GLU A 42 19.86 17.15 -18.41
CA GLU A 42 19.15 16.97 -19.66
C GLU A 42 17.70 16.55 -19.38
N LYS A 43 16.86 16.57 -20.43
CA LYS A 43 15.48 16.08 -20.32
C LYS A 43 15.49 14.61 -19.90
N THR A 44 15.24 14.34 -18.61
CA THR A 44 15.14 12.99 -18.08
C THR A 44 13.74 12.45 -18.30
N ARG A 45 13.65 11.19 -18.69
CA ARG A 45 12.37 10.47 -18.72
C ARG A 45 12.02 10.02 -17.31
N VAL A 46 10.78 10.23 -16.89
CA VAL A 46 10.27 9.74 -15.60
C VAL A 46 9.15 8.74 -15.88
N ILE A 47 9.36 7.52 -15.46
CA ILE A 47 8.43 6.42 -15.69
C ILE A 47 7.92 5.90 -14.36
N SER A 48 6.61 6.01 -14.15
CA SER A 48 5.90 5.33 -13.08
C SER A 48 5.73 3.86 -13.44
N LEU A 49 6.05 2.97 -12.52
CA LEU A 49 5.91 1.53 -12.68
C LEU A 49 5.09 0.96 -11.53
N GLY A 50 4.11 0.15 -11.87
CA GLY A 50 3.26 -0.54 -10.92
C GLY A 50 3.14 -2.02 -11.22
N GLY A 51 2.51 -2.76 -10.31
CA GLY A 51 2.27 -4.18 -10.43
C GLY A 51 2.34 -4.89 -9.08
N ALA A 52 2.50 -6.20 -9.14
CA ALA A 52 2.56 -7.07 -7.98
C ALA A 52 3.66 -8.11 -8.11
N THR A 53 4.17 -8.61 -7.00
CA THR A 53 5.14 -9.72 -6.98
C THR A 53 4.60 -10.94 -7.74
N GLU A 54 3.30 -11.17 -7.62
CA GLU A 54 2.55 -12.23 -8.27
C GLU A 54 2.46 -12.11 -9.80
N ALA A 55 2.86 -10.95 -10.33
CA ALA A 55 2.86 -10.64 -11.77
C ALA A 55 4.20 -10.02 -12.21
N ALA A 56 5.33 -10.61 -11.79
CA ALA A 56 6.70 -10.23 -12.14
C ALA A 56 7.06 -8.78 -11.78
N ILE A 57 6.60 -8.29 -10.62
CA ILE A 57 6.91 -6.99 -10.02
C ILE A 57 6.26 -5.81 -10.74
N TRP A 58 6.49 -5.66 -12.06
CA TRP A 58 5.97 -4.57 -12.86
C TRP A 58 5.08 -5.11 -13.98
N SER A 59 3.85 -4.62 -14.02
CA SER A 59 2.84 -5.04 -15.02
C SER A 59 2.23 -3.86 -15.75
N ILE A 60 2.44 -2.66 -15.24
CA ILE A 60 1.83 -1.43 -15.73
C ILE A 60 2.83 -0.28 -15.65
N TYR A 61 2.77 0.64 -16.60
CA TYR A 61 3.65 1.80 -16.64
C TYR A 61 2.92 3.05 -17.11
N TYR A 62 3.41 4.20 -16.64
CA TYR A 62 3.05 5.52 -17.14
C TYR A 62 4.31 6.35 -17.33
N GLU A 63 4.56 6.83 -18.54
CA GLU A 63 5.63 7.79 -18.82
C GLU A 63 5.08 9.19 -18.57
N TYR A 64 5.71 9.91 -17.65
CA TYR A 64 5.30 11.24 -17.28
C TYR A 64 5.64 12.24 -18.38
N GLU A 65 4.64 12.91 -18.92
CA GLU A 65 4.80 13.98 -19.92
C GLU A 65 4.35 15.33 -19.36
N TYR A 66 3.21 15.36 -18.68
CA TYR A 66 2.60 16.55 -18.08
C TYR A 66 1.70 16.19 -16.91
N LEU A 67 1.37 17.19 -16.10
CA LEU A 67 0.47 17.07 -14.96
C LEU A 67 -0.90 17.66 -15.30
N PHE A 68 -1.97 16.93 -14.97
CA PHE A 68 -3.32 17.49 -14.97
C PHE A 68 -3.74 17.88 -13.54
N ASP A 69 -4.40 19.03 -13.41
CA ASP A 69 -4.81 19.58 -12.12
C ASP A 69 -5.79 18.68 -11.35
N GLU A 70 -6.57 17.85 -12.07
CA GLU A 70 -7.54 16.97 -11.46
C GLU A 70 -6.93 15.68 -10.86
N TRP A 71 -5.68 15.38 -11.15
CA TRP A 71 -5.05 14.16 -10.66
C TRP A 71 -4.75 14.24 -9.16
N LYS A 72 -5.02 13.14 -8.47
CA LYS A 72 -4.64 12.95 -7.07
C LYS A 72 -3.28 12.30 -6.91
N SER A 73 -2.87 11.54 -7.92
CA SER A 73 -1.55 10.89 -8.04
C SER A 73 -1.20 10.72 -9.51
N ILE A 74 0.04 10.43 -9.80
CA ILE A 74 0.47 10.02 -11.14
C ILE A 74 -0.32 8.76 -11.53
N PRO A 75 -0.88 8.68 -12.75
CA PRO A 75 -1.61 7.50 -13.22
C PRO A 75 -0.82 6.21 -13.04
N TYR A 76 -1.54 5.13 -12.80
CA TYR A 76 -0.93 3.79 -12.81
C TYR A 76 -0.46 3.44 -14.22
N GLY A 77 -1.22 3.85 -15.23
CA GLY A 77 -0.82 3.82 -16.63
C GLY A 77 -1.48 2.71 -17.43
N LYS A 78 -0.72 2.13 -18.37
CA LYS A 78 -1.12 1.05 -19.29
C LYS A 78 -0.26 -0.18 -19.09
N ALA A 79 -0.78 -1.35 -19.49
CA ALA A 79 -0.07 -2.60 -19.36
C ALA A 79 1.29 -2.60 -20.10
N LEU A 80 2.28 -3.25 -19.49
CA LEU A 80 3.54 -3.58 -20.16
C LEU A 80 3.32 -4.65 -21.26
N PRO A 81 4.20 -4.72 -22.28
CA PRO A 81 4.12 -5.77 -23.29
C PRO A 81 4.06 -7.17 -22.68
N ASN A 82 3.26 -8.06 -23.28
CA ASN A 82 3.00 -9.44 -22.85
C ASN A 82 2.27 -9.56 -21.50
N GLN A 83 1.73 -8.46 -20.99
CA GLN A 83 0.83 -8.43 -19.84
C GLN A 83 -0.40 -7.62 -20.21
N GLU A 84 -1.49 -7.86 -19.50
CA GLU A 84 -2.71 -7.07 -19.62
C GLU A 84 -3.20 -6.69 -18.23
N VAL A 85 -3.83 -5.53 -18.15
CA VAL A 85 -4.38 -5.00 -16.89
C VAL A 85 -5.80 -4.58 -17.12
N TYR A 86 -6.70 -5.13 -16.32
CA TYR A 86 -8.13 -4.89 -16.43
C TYR A 86 -8.67 -4.21 -15.19
N VAL A 87 -9.66 -3.34 -15.38
CA VAL A 87 -10.54 -2.86 -14.31
C VAL A 87 -11.89 -3.54 -14.50
N LEU A 88 -12.25 -4.44 -13.59
CA LEU A 88 -13.45 -5.26 -13.69
C LEU A 88 -14.45 -4.93 -12.57
N ASP A 89 -15.72 -5.07 -12.88
CA ASP A 89 -16.82 -4.93 -11.94
C ASP A 89 -17.02 -6.20 -11.08
N SER A 90 -18.10 -6.22 -10.29
CA SER A 90 -18.44 -7.38 -9.45
C SER A 90 -18.84 -8.63 -10.23
N LYS A 91 -19.26 -8.48 -11.50
CA LYS A 91 -19.59 -9.57 -12.41
C LYS A 91 -18.40 -10.04 -13.23
N LYS A 92 -17.22 -9.41 -13.05
CA LYS A 92 -16.00 -9.64 -13.83
C LYS A 92 -16.13 -9.17 -15.29
N GLU A 93 -16.95 -8.16 -15.52
CA GLU A 93 -17.06 -7.46 -16.80
C GLU A 93 -16.16 -6.20 -16.76
N ILE A 94 -15.66 -5.78 -17.94
CA ILE A 94 -14.81 -4.58 -18.05
C ILE A 94 -15.63 -3.35 -17.67
N CYS A 95 -15.11 -2.57 -16.73
CA CYS A 95 -15.72 -1.32 -16.32
C CYS A 95 -15.70 -0.28 -17.45
N PRO A 96 -16.78 0.48 -17.64
CA PRO A 96 -16.75 1.65 -18.53
C PRO A 96 -15.83 2.74 -18.00
N LEU A 97 -15.46 3.70 -18.87
CA LEU A 97 -14.61 4.85 -18.50
C LEU A 97 -15.15 5.56 -17.25
N GLY A 98 -14.25 5.88 -16.32
CA GLY A 98 -14.57 6.56 -15.08
C GLY A 98 -15.23 5.68 -13.99
N ALA A 99 -15.74 4.49 -14.32
CA ALA A 99 -16.31 3.59 -13.33
C ALA A 99 -15.25 2.88 -12.50
N VAL A 100 -15.50 2.82 -11.19
CA VAL A 100 -14.59 2.18 -10.23
C VAL A 100 -14.78 0.67 -10.22
N GLY A 101 -13.69 -0.08 -10.41
CA GLY A 101 -13.68 -1.54 -10.33
C GLY A 101 -12.48 -2.08 -9.58
N ASP A 102 -12.33 -3.40 -9.61
CA ASP A 102 -11.16 -4.11 -9.10
C ASP A 102 -10.11 -4.26 -10.22
N ILE A 103 -8.83 -4.07 -9.88
CA ILE A 103 -7.72 -4.21 -10.83
C ILE A 103 -7.28 -5.68 -10.88
N PHE A 104 -7.21 -6.23 -12.09
CA PHE A 104 -6.71 -7.58 -12.38
C PHE A 104 -5.55 -7.49 -13.35
N ILE A 105 -4.58 -8.40 -13.20
CA ILE A 105 -3.43 -8.53 -14.09
C ILE A 105 -3.46 -9.91 -14.74
N SER A 106 -3.21 -9.98 -16.05
CA SER A 106 -3.05 -11.22 -16.79
C SER A 106 -1.75 -11.22 -17.61
N GLY A 107 -1.50 -12.32 -18.30
CA GLY A 107 -0.37 -12.47 -19.21
C GLY A 107 0.75 -13.37 -18.69
N ILE A 108 1.85 -13.39 -19.43
CA ILE A 108 2.98 -14.33 -19.19
C ILE A 108 3.76 -14.05 -17.90
N GLY A 109 3.60 -12.84 -17.33
CA GLY A 109 4.25 -12.44 -16.08
C GLY A 109 3.63 -13.05 -14.82
N LEU A 110 2.46 -13.73 -14.92
CA LEU A 110 1.80 -14.30 -13.77
C LEU A 110 2.59 -15.45 -13.14
N ALA A 111 2.78 -15.38 -11.82
CA ALA A 111 3.32 -16.49 -11.04
C ALA A 111 2.41 -17.73 -11.14
N LYS A 112 2.97 -18.91 -10.91
CA LYS A 112 2.20 -20.17 -10.87
C LYS A 112 1.22 -20.20 -9.70
N GLY A 113 1.57 -19.55 -8.59
CA GLY A 113 0.79 -19.45 -7.37
C GLY A 113 1.67 -19.27 -6.14
N TYR A 114 1.07 -19.40 -4.97
CA TYR A 114 1.78 -19.37 -3.68
C TYR A 114 2.26 -20.78 -3.32
N LEU A 115 3.53 -20.88 -2.92
CA LEU A 115 4.16 -22.15 -2.60
C LEU A 115 3.47 -22.84 -1.42
N ASN A 116 3.04 -24.09 -1.61
CA ASN A 116 2.33 -24.89 -0.60
C ASN A 116 1.00 -24.30 -0.09
N GLU A 117 0.44 -23.30 -0.81
CA GLU A 117 -0.81 -22.63 -0.46
C GLU A 117 -1.84 -22.69 -1.60
N PRO A 118 -2.39 -23.87 -1.90
CA PRO A 118 -3.30 -24.05 -3.05
C PRO A 118 -4.59 -23.25 -2.90
N LEU A 119 -5.18 -23.19 -1.71
CA LEU A 119 -6.43 -22.44 -1.47
C LEU A 119 -6.23 -20.93 -1.63
N LEU A 120 -5.09 -20.40 -1.18
CA LEU A 120 -4.75 -19.00 -1.37
C LEU A 120 -4.49 -18.70 -2.85
N THR A 121 -3.82 -19.64 -3.55
CA THR A 121 -3.58 -19.53 -4.99
C THR A 121 -4.89 -19.48 -5.77
N GLU A 122 -5.79 -20.41 -5.52
CA GLU A 122 -7.09 -20.46 -6.20
C GLU A 122 -7.93 -19.19 -5.95
N LYS A 123 -7.87 -18.63 -4.76
CA LYS A 123 -8.54 -17.39 -4.40
C LYS A 123 -7.96 -16.16 -5.11
N ALA A 124 -6.63 -16.11 -5.27
CA ALA A 124 -5.93 -14.95 -5.81
C ALA A 124 -5.78 -15.00 -7.35
N PHE A 125 -5.63 -16.21 -7.92
CA PHE A 125 -5.47 -16.41 -9.36
C PHE A 125 -6.73 -17.07 -9.91
N ILE A 126 -7.61 -16.29 -10.48
CA ILE A 126 -8.93 -16.72 -10.95
C ILE A 126 -8.98 -16.87 -12.47
N MET A 127 -9.96 -17.62 -12.96
CA MET A 127 -10.29 -17.69 -14.38
C MET A 127 -11.44 -16.76 -14.69
N VAL A 128 -11.24 -15.84 -15.64
CA VAL A 128 -12.28 -14.93 -16.13
C VAL A 128 -12.33 -15.06 -17.65
N ASN A 129 -13.46 -15.48 -18.20
CA ASN A 129 -13.65 -15.67 -19.64
C ASN A 129 -12.59 -16.55 -20.34
N GLY A 130 -12.08 -17.56 -19.63
CA GLY A 130 -11.03 -18.45 -20.14
C GLY A 130 -9.60 -17.94 -19.99
N GLU A 131 -9.41 -16.76 -19.43
CA GLU A 131 -8.11 -16.15 -19.15
C GLU A 131 -7.77 -16.22 -17.66
N ARG A 132 -6.53 -16.58 -17.34
CA ARG A 132 -6.05 -16.60 -15.96
C ARG A 132 -5.61 -15.21 -15.54
N MET A 133 -6.17 -14.72 -14.45
CA MET A 133 -5.94 -13.38 -13.93
C MET A 133 -5.56 -13.42 -12.45
N TYR A 134 -4.68 -12.51 -12.04
CA TYR A 134 -4.36 -12.23 -10.65
C TYR A 134 -5.24 -11.09 -10.12
N ASP A 135 -6.01 -11.36 -9.07
CA ASP A 135 -6.75 -10.34 -8.32
C ASP A 135 -5.78 -9.56 -7.43
N THR A 136 -5.46 -8.33 -7.81
CA THR A 136 -4.47 -7.52 -7.10
C THR A 136 -4.95 -7.06 -5.73
N GLY A 137 -6.26 -7.02 -5.50
CA GLY A 137 -6.89 -6.39 -4.34
C GLY A 137 -6.91 -4.86 -4.43
N ASP A 138 -6.48 -4.29 -5.53
CA ASP A 138 -6.47 -2.86 -5.79
C ASP A 138 -7.77 -2.40 -6.47
N LYS A 139 -8.19 -1.16 -6.20
CA LYS A 139 -9.27 -0.47 -6.91
C LYS A 139 -8.71 0.51 -7.91
N GLY A 140 -9.38 0.64 -9.04
CA GLY A 140 -9.02 1.61 -10.06
C GLY A 140 -10.18 1.97 -10.97
N LYS A 141 -9.91 2.85 -11.91
CA LYS A 141 -10.81 3.21 -13.02
C LYS A 141 -10.02 3.53 -14.27
N TYR A 142 -10.62 3.35 -15.42
CA TYR A 142 -10.06 3.85 -16.68
C TYR A 142 -10.26 5.34 -16.81
N LEU A 143 -9.21 6.04 -17.24
CA LEU A 143 -9.24 7.43 -17.68
C LEU A 143 -9.59 7.51 -19.18
N GLU A 144 -9.94 8.70 -19.68
CA GLU A 144 -10.34 8.92 -21.08
C GLU A 144 -9.26 8.52 -22.10
N ASP A 145 -7.99 8.65 -21.73
CA ASP A 145 -6.82 8.28 -22.54
C ASP A 145 -6.46 6.77 -22.47
N GLY A 146 -7.28 5.99 -21.73
CA GLY A 146 -7.09 4.57 -21.52
C GLY A 146 -6.03 4.22 -20.46
N ASN A 147 -5.46 5.20 -19.78
CA ASN A 147 -4.66 4.96 -18.59
C ASN A 147 -5.55 4.50 -17.42
N ILE A 148 -4.96 3.81 -16.46
CA ILE A 148 -5.65 3.40 -15.22
C ILE A 148 -5.22 4.35 -14.11
N GLU A 149 -6.20 4.91 -13.40
CA GLU A 149 -6.01 5.59 -12.12
C GLU A 149 -6.13 4.58 -10.99
N PHE A 150 -5.12 4.53 -10.11
CA PHE A 150 -5.15 3.73 -8.89
C PHE A 150 -5.91 4.47 -7.79
N LEU A 151 -6.87 3.81 -7.16
CA LEU A 151 -7.75 4.43 -6.15
C LEU A 151 -7.53 3.88 -4.73
N GLY A 152 -6.53 3.02 -4.56
CA GLY A 152 -6.23 2.40 -3.27
C GLY A 152 -6.57 0.92 -3.23
N ARG A 153 -6.44 0.34 -2.04
CA ARG A 153 -6.69 -1.09 -1.83
C ARG A 153 -8.10 -1.36 -1.31
N ARG A 154 -8.64 -2.51 -1.71
CA ARG A 154 -9.90 -3.07 -1.19
C ARG A 154 -9.75 -3.65 0.21
N ASP A 155 -8.57 -4.17 0.51
CA ASP A 155 -8.21 -4.83 1.77
C ASP A 155 -7.44 -3.92 2.73
N THR A 156 -6.95 -4.51 3.82
CA THR A 156 -6.16 -3.83 4.85
C THR A 156 -4.66 -3.80 4.57
N GLN A 157 -4.22 -4.29 3.42
CA GLN A 157 -2.83 -4.20 3.01
C GLN A 157 -2.38 -2.76 2.83
N VAL A 158 -1.16 -2.47 3.23
CA VAL A 158 -0.54 -1.16 3.07
C VAL A 158 0.87 -1.28 2.50
N LYS A 159 1.30 -0.28 1.76
CA LYS A 159 2.70 -0.13 1.37
C LYS A 159 3.38 0.82 2.36
N LEU A 160 4.41 0.31 3.04
CA LEU A 160 5.20 1.05 4.03
C LEU A 160 6.67 1.02 3.60
N ASN A 161 7.21 2.17 3.22
CA ASN A 161 8.61 2.29 2.79
C ASN A 161 9.02 1.25 1.72
N GLY A 162 8.11 0.94 0.80
CA GLY A 162 8.31 -0.06 -0.25
C GLY A 162 8.00 -1.52 0.13
N PHE A 163 7.73 -1.80 1.40
CA PHE A 163 7.28 -3.12 1.84
C PHE A 163 5.76 -3.26 1.77
N ARG A 164 5.29 -4.39 1.29
CA ARG A 164 3.89 -4.78 1.34
C ARG A 164 3.59 -5.40 2.69
N VAL A 165 2.74 -4.77 3.48
CA VAL A 165 2.43 -5.16 4.86
C VAL A 165 0.95 -5.48 5.00
N GLU A 166 0.66 -6.67 5.50
CA GLU A 166 -0.68 -7.10 5.89
C GLU A 166 -0.95 -6.64 7.33
N LEU A 167 -1.80 -5.64 7.52
CA LEU A 167 -2.16 -5.20 8.87
C LEU A 167 -2.84 -6.32 9.67
N GLY A 168 -3.59 -7.19 8.99
CA GLY A 168 -4.20 -8.37 9.62
C GLY A 168 -3.19 -9.40 10.14
N GLU A 169 -2.01 -9.52 9.53
CA GLU A 169 -0.95 -10.39 10.04
C GLU A 169 -0.37 -9.85 11.35
N ILE A 170 -0.19 -8.52 11.44
CA ILE A 170 0.24 -7.88 12.68
C ILE A 170 -0.81 -8.11 13.77
N GLU A 171 -2.10 -7.92 13.48
CA GLU A 171 -3.20 -8.19 14.40
C GLU A 171 -3.18 -9.64 14.91
N ALA A 172 -3.10 -10.59 13.99
CA ALA A 172 -3.08 -12.00 14.33
C ALA A 172 -1.88 -12.39 15.23
N ASN A 173 -0.73 -11.73 15.06
CA ASN A 173 0.41 -11.96 15.94
C ASN A 173 0.25 -11.28 17.31
N ILE A 174 -0.39 -10.12 17.40
CA ILE A 174 -0.76 -9.50 18.67
C ILE A 174 -1.75 -10.39 19.43
N GLU A 175 -2.75 -10.95 18.76
CA GLU A 175 -3.77 -11.81 19.37
C GLU A 175 -3.23 -13.16 19.89
N LYS A 176 -2.05 -13.60 19.41
CA LYS A 176 -1.35 -14.77 19.99
C LYS A 176 -0.77 -14.51 21.37
N ILE A 177 -0.60 -13.26 21.78
CA ILE A 177 -0.08 -12.86 23.09
C ILE A 177 -1.20 -13.09 24.11
N LYS A 178 -1.01 -14.05 25.02
CA LYS A 178 -2.06 -14.52 25.96
C LYS A 178 -2.70 -13.42 26.81
N SER A 179 -1.93 -12.37 27.13
CA SER A 179 -2.39 -11.22 27.91
C SER A 179 -3.22 -10.22 27.12
N VAL A 180 -3.32 -10.38 25.79
CA VAL A 180 -4.14 -9.55 24.90
C VAL A 180 -5.53 -10.16 24.76
N LYS A 181 -6.55 -9.31 24.89
CA LYS A 181 -7.95 -9.69 24.68
C LYS A 181 -8.41 -9.42 23.26
N TYR A 182 -8.13 -8.23 22.77
CA TYR A 182 -8.45 -7.78 21.41
C TYR A 182 -7.33 -6.89 20.84
N ALA A 183 -7.17 -6.93 19.55
CA ALA A 183 -6.26 -6.05 18.82
C ALA A 183 -6.92 -5.46 17.58
N ALA A 184 -6.49 -4.26 17.20
CA ALA A 184 -6.78 -3.66 15.91
C ALA A 184 -5.55 -2.88 15.42
N VAL A 185 -5.18 -3.08 14.16
CA VAL A 185 -4.03 -2.39 13.56
C VAL A 185 -4.52 -1.52 12.42
N LEU A 186 -4.09 -0.26 12.43
CA LEU A 186 -4.46 0.73 11.42
C LEU A 186 -3.23 1.41 10.88
N CYS A 187 -3.23 1.69 9.58
CA CYS A 187 -2.29 2.63 8.99
C CYS A 187 -2.88 4.05 9.07
N ARG A 188 -2.08 4.96 9.59
CA ARG A 188 -2.42 6.38 9.72
C ARG A 188 -1.45 7.18 8.86
N GLU A 189 -1.99 8.16 8.16
CA GLU A 189 -1.21 9.09 7.36
C GLU A 189 -1.11 10.42 8.10
N LYS A 190 0.13 10.91 8.27
CA LYS A 190 0.41 12.25 8.77
C LYS A 190 1.30 12.97 7.76
N GLY A 191 0.69 13.84 6.96
CA GLY A 191 1.38 14.42 5.82
C GLY A 191 1.76 13.33 4.79
N ARG A 192 3.05 13.14 4.58
CA ARG A 192 3.59 12.14 3.65
C ARG A 192 3.99 10.82 4.31
N GLU A 193 3.96 10.75 5.63
CA GLU A 193 4.37 9.56 6.37
C GLU A 193 3.18 8.66 6.67
N LYS A 194 3.33 7.38 6.34
CA LYS A 194 2.44 6.31 6.76
C LYS A 194 3.00 5.67 8.02
N ARG A 195 2.20 5.55 9.06
CA ARG A 195 2.58 4.94 10.33
C ARG A 195 1.56 3.88 10.73
N VAL A 196 2.04 2.69 11.07
CA VAL A 196 1.21 1.63 11.62
C VAL A 196 1.04 1.86 13.12
N ILE A 197 -0.21 1.86 13.58
CA ILE A 197 -0.56 1.98 14.99
C ILE A 197 -1.39 0.77 15.37
N ALA A 198 -0.96 0.08 16.43
CA ALA A 198 -1.72 -0.99 17.04
C ALA A 198 -2.52 -0.46 18.23
N TYR A 199 -3.79 -0.81 18.30
CA TYR A 199 -4.68 -0.58 19.43
C TYR A 199 -4.91 -1.91 20.10
N VAL A 200 -4.63 -2.01 21.39
CA VAL A 200 -4.63 -3.30 22.12
C VAL A 200 -5.44 -3.18 23.40
N GLU A 201 -6.37 -4.11 23.60
CA GLU A 201 -7.10 -4.26 24.85
C GLU A 201 -6.49 -5.43 25.63
N PRO A 202 -5.94 -5.21 26.83
CA PRO A 202 -5.41 -6.29 27.67
C PRO A 202 -6.52 -7.12 28.28
N GLN A 203 -6.20 -8.35 28.69
CA GLN A 203 -7.06 -9.11 29.60
C GLN A 203 -7.22 -8.34 30.91
N PRO A 204 -8.35 -8.44 31.60
CA PRO A 204 -8.64 -7.62 32.79
C PRO A 204 -7.61 -7.71 33.92
N SER A 205 -6.92 -8.85 34.05
CA SER A 205 -5.89 -9.10 35.08
C SER A 205 -4.48 -8.67 34.67
N GLU A 206 -4.27 -8.24 33.41
CA GLU A 206 -2.94 -8.10 32.80
C GLU A 206 -2.57 -6.65 32.50
N PHE A 207 -3.39 -5.69 32.92
CA PHE A 207 -3.12 -4.28 32.67
C PHE A 207 -1.98 -3.79 33.56
N THR A 208 -0.89 -3.35 32.94
CA THR A 208 0.27 -2.72 33.58
C THR A 208 0.66 -1.45 32.83
N GLU A 209 1.37 -0.53 33.51
CA GLU A 209 1.87 0.69 32.85
C GLU A 209 2.78 0.39 31.66
N ASP A 210 3.55 -0.70 31.72
CA ASP A 210 4.50 -1.12 30.69
C ASP A 210 3.89 -2.08 29.65
N PHE A 211 2.56 -2.25 29.61
CA PHE A 211 1.92 -3.22 28.74
C PHE A 211 2.21 -2.99 27.26
N SER A 212 2.26 -1.73 26.81
CA SER A 212 2.62 -1.39 25.43
C SER A 212 4.02 -1.83 25.06
N LEU A 213 4.98 -1.65 25.97
CA LEU A 213 6.36 -2.06 25.78
C LEU A 213 6.49 -3.60 25.79
N TYR A 214 5.75 -4.28 26.64
CA TYR A 214 5.67 -5.74 26.66
C TYR A 214 5.17 -6.29 25.32
N VAL A 215 4.04 -5.80 24.79
CA VAL A 215 3.51 -6.21 23.49
C VAL A 215 4.50 -5.91 22.36
N LEU A 216 5.15 -4.73 22.40
CA LEU A 216 6.17 -4.36 21.41
C LEU A 216 7.34 -5.34 21.39
N ASN A 217 7.82 -5.75 22.57
CA ASN A 217 8.93 -6.69 22.69
C ASN A 217 8.57 -8.10 22.22
N GLU A 218 7.34 -8.56 22.47
CA GLU A 218 6.86 -9.82 21.93
C GLU A 218 6.75 -9.78 20.40
N LEU A 219 6.22 -8.69 19.83
CA LEU A 219 6.14 -8.51 18.37
C LEU A 219 7.51 -8.51 17.69
N LYS A 220 8.54 -7.89 18.30
CA LYS A 220 9.90 -7.90 17.78
C LYS A 220 10.52 -9.28 17.67
N ARG A 221 9.99 -10.27 18.42
CA ARG A 221 10.43 -11.67 18.34
C ARG A 221 9.70 -12.46 17.24
N MET A 222 8.52 -12.00 16.84
CA MET A 222 7.62 -12.72 15.92
C MET A 222 7.60 -12.13 14.51
N LEU A 223 7.86 -10.82 14.37
CA LEU A 223 7.70 -10.08 13.13
C LEU A 223 9.00 -9.41 12.69
N PRO A 224 9.21 -9.27 11.37
CA PRO A 224 10.31 -8.48 10.83
C PRO A 224 10.16 -7.00 11.17
N ALA A 225 11.28 -6.28 11.22
CA ALA A 225 11.34 -4.89 11.70
C ALA A 225 10.38 -3.93 10.97
N TYR A 226 10.16 -4.12 9.67
CA TYR A 226 9.27 -3.27 8.87
C TYR A 226 7.78 -3.45 9.18
N MET A 227 7.38 -4.53 9.89
CA MET A 227 6.02 -4.80 10.33
C MET A 227 5.75 -4.35 11.78
N ILE A 228 6.76 -3.92 12.51
CA ILE A 228 6.60 -3.49 13.89
C ILE A 228 5.84 -2.17 13.93
N PRO A 229 4.71 -2.08 14.70
CA PRO A 229 3.95 -0.85 14.82
C PRO A 229 4.80 0.31 15.35
N TYR A 230 4.60 1.49 14.77
CA TYR A 230 5.23 2.72 15.24
C TYR A 230 4.82 3.07 16.69
N ASN A 231 3.57 2.77 17.04
CA ASN A 231 3.03 2.98 18.39
C ASN A 231 2.02 1.88 18.72
N ILE A 232 1.98 1.48 20.01
CA ILE A 232 1.00 0.56 20.57
C ILE A 232 0.20 1.33 21.62
N ARG A 233 -1.10 1.48 21.38
CA ARG A 233 -2.03 2.13 22.28
C ARG A 233 -2.84 1.11 23.06
N VAL A 234 -2.69 1.15 24.36
CA VAL A 234 -3.43 0.29 25.30
C VAL A 234 -4.73 1.00 25.68
N MET A 235 -5.87 0.42 25.30
CA MET A 235 -7.18 0.97 25.59
C MET A 235 -8.27 -0.09 25.46
N LYS A 236 -9.44 0.18 26.04
CA LYS A 236 -10.63 -0.60 25.73
C LYS A 236 -11.06 -0.31 24.29
N LEU A 237 -11.20 -1.35 23.47
CA LEU A 237 -11.53 -1.16 22.06
C LEU A 237 -13.03 -0.88 21.88
N PRO A 238 -13.38 0.14 21.08
CA PRO A 238 -14.77 0.44 20.76
C PRO A 238 -15.35 -0.67 19.88
N LEU A 239 -16.59 -1.06 20.16
CA LEU A 239 -17.31 -2.05 19.38
C LEU A 239 -18.49 -1.40 18.67
N THR A 240 -18.79 -1.86 17.47
CA THR A 240 -20.01 -1.52 16.74
C THR A 240 -21.23 -2.18 17.42
N SER A 241 -22.44 -1.78 17.02
CA SER A 241 -23.69 -2.40 17.49
C SER A 241 -23.73 -3.92 17.26
N ASN A 242 -22.97 -4.42 16.29
CA ASN A 242 -22.88 -5.84 15.96
C ASN A 242 -21.71 -6.57 16.67
N GLY A 243 -21.07 -5.95 17.67
CA GLY A 243 -19.99 -6.54 18.45
C GLY A 243 -18.63 -6.62 17.75
N LYS A 244 -18.45 -6.01 16.58
CA LYS A 244 -17.15 -5.94 15.88
C LYS A 244 -16.39 -4.67 16.29
N ILE A 245 -15.06 -4.71 16.26
CA ILE A 245 -14.21 -3.54 16.53
C ILE A 245 -14.56 -2.41 15.57
N ASP A 246 -14.85 -1.22 16.11
CA ASP A 246 -15.16 -0.02 15.34
C ASP A 246 -13.89 0.67 14.85
N ARG A 247 -13.38 0.18 13.71
CA ARG A 247 -12.18 0.73 13.05
C ARG A 247 -12.38 2.18 12.57
N LYS A 248 -13.63 2.58 12.27
CA LYS A 248 -13.95 3.94 11.86
C LYS A 248 -13.76 4.92 13.02
N TYR A 249 -14.21 4.55 14.20
CA TYR A 249 -13.96 5.31 15.42
C TYR A 249 -12.46 5.41 15.71
N LEU A 250 -11.73 4.28 15.65
CA LEU A 250 -10.28 4.25 15.87
C LEU A 250 -9.51 5.12 14.87
N LYS A 251 -9.97 5.23 13.62
CA LYS A 251 -9.39 6.16 12.63
C LYS A 251 -9.50 7.63 13.01
N ASN A 252 -10.48 8.01 13.81
CA ASN A 252 -10.76 9.40 14.16
C ASN A 252 -10.16 9.83 15.52
N ILE A 253 -9.60 8.89 16.28
CA ILE A 253 -8.93 9.22 17.54
C ILE A 253 -7.69 10.06 17.25
N GLU A 254 -7.53 11.21 17.90
CA GLU A 254 -6.32 12.00 17.80
C GLU A 254 -5.09 11.21 18.28
N ILE A 255 -4.04 11.26 17.49
CA ILE A 255 -2.75 10.69 17.89
C ILE A 255 -2.05 11.75 18.73
N VAL A 256 -2.18 11.66 20.04
CA VAL A 256 -1.28 12.38 20.93
C VAL A 256 0.09 11.70 20.80
N GLU A 257 1.08 12.44 20.30
CA GLU A 257 2.45 11.95 20.26
C GLU A 257 2.98 11.96 21.70
N ASP A 258 3.33 10.79 22.21
CA ASP A 258 4.15 10.73 23.42
C ASP A 258 5.45 11.44 23.08
N LYS A 259 5.68 12.58 23.70
CA LYS A 259 6.97 13.27 23.61
C LYS A 259 8.03 12.32 24.16
N LYS A 260 8.94 11.88 23.27
CA LYS A 260 10.18 11.24 23.67
C LYS A 260 11.02 12.17 24.50
#